data_4aa8d3933dc118032f5772f2ce2f5953
#
_entry.id   4aa8d3933dc118032f5772f2ce2f5953
#
_cell.length_a   1.000
_cell.length_b   1.000
_cell.length_c   1.000
_cell.angle_alpha   90.00
_cell.angle_beta   90.00
_cell.angle_gamma   90.00
#
_symmetry.space_group_name_H-M   'P 1'
#
loop_
_entity.id
_entity.type
_entity.pdbx_description
1 polymer ?
#
loop_
_entity_poly.entity_id
_entity_poly.type
_entity_poly.pdbx_seq_one_letter_code
_entity_poly.pdbx_strand_id
1 'polypeptide(L)'
;MPFRLRVPVAVIPRTHALGSVLRWHLALVCLAGVAGAGRALGEGPPGATAAPDAAPQSVVYQVEIADPAFPAAPPCVLKVAQTRDRNGFPVGYAVRITTDVCMDKKCRIVEVTMHWNAVGYYERLEYPPEKPLTKKEHEPFTAEDYAKLDRILKDRGSILARQSLAFLAQPVNETPGIDGWSGATSLTVQEAVVEHAAYTTWVMWHWANGQMVQKLCQLTEQSCTPPYLKHLLRSADRTCVDFALKYVANHHPSDAQFRDEVLHVLEIGDREHITMSLRFLKNAVGNKEELYAHLIRSASHMSRVHSPVVLDFLAGERDLPRATLEQLTSYLDQLPYFQIHLILRMLERRKHCSAKTESDVAKLLTREDFFIARRASEFLANQKLSGETARKVQDFRARNRDRL
;
A
#
# COMPACT_ATOMS: atom_id res chain seq x y z
N MET A 1 9.76 -19.51 -21.83
CA MET A 1 10.35 -18.70 -22.93
C MET A 1 10.34 -17.25 -22.46
N PRO A 2 11.46 -16.56 -22.37
CA PRO A 2 11.48 -15.18 -21.92
C PRO A 2 11.08 -14.24 -23.07
N PHE A 3 9.98 -13.54 -22.91
CA PHE A 3 9.54 -12.49 -23.82
C PHE A 3 10.51 -11.30 -23.72
N ARG A 4 11.22 -11.03 -24.80
CA ARG A 4 12.01 -9.80 -24.94
C ARG A 4 11.08 -8.66 -25.37
N LEU A 5 10.81 -7.74 -24.45
CA LEU A 5 10.24 -6.43 -24.77
C LEU A 5 11.27 -5.63 -25.60
N ARG A 6 10.91 -5.26 -26.82
CA ARG A 6 11.67 -4.27 -27.59
C ARG A 6 11.36 -2.89 -27.02
N VAL A 7 12.32 -2.32 -26.31
CA VAL A 7 12.28 -0.91 -25.91
C VAL A 7 12.64 -0.10 -27.15
N PRO A 8 11.86 0.89 -27.57
CA PRO A 8 12.31 1.83 -28.58
C PRO A 8 13.40 2.72 -27.99
N VAL A 9 14.61 2.57 -28.54
CA VAL A 9 15.73 3.47 -28.25
C VAL A 9 15.36 4.84 -28.77
N ALA A 10 15.30 5.83 -27.88
CA ALA A 10 15.19 7.22 -28.24
C ALA A 10 16.44 7.60 -29.08
N VAL A 11 16.22 7.92 -30.34
CA VAL A 11 17.26 8.45 -31.20
C VAL A 11 17.54 9.87 -30.79
N ILE A 12 18.64 10.10 -30.08
CA ILE A 12 19.20 11.41 -29.85
C ILE A 12 19.89 11.86 -31.13
N PRO A 13 19.53 12.99 -31.76
CA PRO A 13 20.28 13.49 -32.91
C PRO A 13 21.68 13.92 -32.44
N ARG A 14 22.70 13.27 -33.01
CA ARG A 14 24.10 13.73 -32.91
C ARG A 14 24.22 14.98 -33.77
N THR A 15 24.31 16.14 -33.13
CA THR A 15 24.83 17.34 -33.79
C THR A 15 26.35 17.30 -33.75
N HIS A 16 26.97 17.20 -34.94
CA HIS A 16 28.39 17.47 -35.16
C HIS A 16 28.66 18.94 -34.86
N ALA A 17 29.49 19.24 -33.88
CA ALA A 17 30.10 20.55 -33.71
C ALA A 17 31.58 20.43 -34.01
N LEU A 18 32.00 21.00 -35.13
CA LEU A 18 33.37 21.33 -35.46
C LEU A 18 33.85 22.50 -34.59
N GLY A 19 35.05 22.41 -34.14
CA GLY A 19 35.68 23.35 -33.20
C GLY A 19 35.95 24.74 -33.78
N SER A 20 36.05 25.68 -32.90
CA SER A 20 37.04 26.78 -32.97
C SER A 20 37.30 27.38 -31.58
N VAL A 21 38.57 27.38 -31.27
CA VAL A 21 39.20 28.04 -30.11
C VAL A 21 39.18 29.54 -30.35
N LEU A 22 38.70 30.34 -29.37
CA LEU A 22 39.16 31.73 -29.24
C LEU A 22 39.11 32.15 -27.76
N ARG A 23 40.28 32.39 -27.21
CA ARG A 23 40.55 33.15 -25.98
C ARG A 23 40.23 34.62 -26.21
N TRP A 24 39.73 35.34 -25.21
CA TRP A 24 40.11 36.74 -24.88
C TRP A 24 39.67 37.14 -23.47
N HIS A 25 40.60 37.38 -22.64
CA HIS A 25 40.96 38.35 -21.62
C HIS A 25 39.90 39.23 -20.90
N LEU A 26 40.17 39.26 -19.59
CA LEU A 26 39.89 40.24 -18.55
C LEU A 26 39.61 41.69 -19.00
N ALA A 27 38.66 42.31 -18.30
CA ALA A 27 38.80 43.72 -17.90
C ALA A 27 38.09 43.97 -16.56
N LEU A 28 38.90 44.29 -15.59
CA LEU A 28 38.57 44.80 -14.25
C LEU A 28 38.41 46.32 -14.39
N VAL A 29 37.27 46.87 -13.89
CA VAL A 29 37.20 48.30 -13.60
C VAL A 29 36.56 48.53 -12.25
N CYS A 30 37.39 48.93 -11.29
CA CYS A 30 36.98 49.55 -10.03
C CYS A 30 36.65 51.02 -10.29
N LEU A 31 35.55 51.52 -9.73
CA LEU A 31 35.42 52.95 -9.39
C LEU A 31 34.59 53.10 -8.10
N ALA A 32 35.25 53.70 -7.14
CA ALA A 32 34.72 54.08 -5.84
C ALA A 32 34.05 55.46 -5.92
N GLY A 33 33.04 55.71 -5.07
CA GLY A 33 32.44 57.05 -4.90
C GLY A 33 31.31 57.00 -3.84
N VAL A 34 31.66 57.19 -2.63
CA VAL A 34 31.39 58.16 -1.56
C VAL A 34 29.92 58.54 -1.30
N ALA A 35 29.49 58.15 -0.11
CA ALA A 35 28.70 58.77 0.96
C ALA A 35 27.36 59.48 0.66
N GLY A 36 26.34 59.02 1.35
CA GLY A 36 25.07 59.73 1.63
C GLY A 36 24.28 59.02 2.72
N ALA A 37 24.32 59.51 3.95
CA ALA A 37 23.59 59.01 5.08
C ALA A 37 22.08 59.37 4.95
N GLY A 38 21.23 58.37 4.99
CA GLY A 38 19.77 58.55 5.14
C GLY A 38 19.20 57.38 5.94
N ARG A 39 18.84 57.62 7.19
CA ARG A 39 18.11 56.72 8.06
C ARG A 39 16.69 56.58 7.48
N ALA A 40 16.28 55.35 7.11
CA ALA A 40 14.88 54.97 6.92
C ALA A 40 14.64 53.60 7.57
N LEU A 41 13.50 53.52 8.21
CA LEU A 41 12.98 52.48 9.10
C LEU A 41 12.74 51.15 8.32
N GLY A 42 13.00 50.08 9.02
CA GLY A 42 12.74 48.66 8.81
C GLY A 42 11.75 48.25 7.70
N GLU A 43 12.29 47.66 6.67
CA GLU A 43 11.57 46.67 5.85
C GLU A 43 12.18 45.29 6.15
N GLY A 44 11.30 44.38 6.54
CA GLY A 44 11.65 42.97 6.76
C GLY A 44 12.12 42.32 5.45
N PRO A 45 12.78 41.16 5.51
CA PRO A 45 13.32 40.50 4.31
C PRO A 45 12.17 40.21 3.34
N PRO A 46 12.37 40.40 2.02
CA PRO A 46 11.36 40.07 1.02
C PRO A 46 11.02 38.59 1.12
N GLY A 47 9.74 38.31 1.33
CA GLY A 47 9.21 36.97 1.33
C GLY A 47 9.65 36.27 0.05
N ALA A 48 10.17 35.06 0.19
CA ALA A 48 10.45 34.19 -0.93
C ALA A 48 9.18 34.05 -1.74
N THR A 49 9.15 34.71 -2.90
CA THR A 49 8.11 34.47 -3.92
C THR A 49 8.23 33.01 -4.29
N ALA A 50 7.23 32.22 -3.91
CA ALA A 50 7.10 30.85 -4.39
C ALA A 50 7.16 30.90 -5.91
N ALA A 51 8.07 30.14 -6.50
CA ALA A 51 8.16 29.99 -7.94
C ALA A 51 6.78 29.55 -8.46
N PRO A 52 6.30 30.06 -9.62
CA PRO A 52 5.02 29.65 -10.15
C PRO A 52 4.99 28.15 -10.30
N ASP A 53 3.88 27.51 -9.90
CA ASP A 53 3.64 26.08 -9.99
C ASP A 53 4.03 25.59 -11.39
N ALA A 54 5.11 24.82 -11.48
CA ALA A 54 5.48 24.18 -12.72
C ALA A 54 4.35 23.24 -13.13
N ALA A 55 3.82 23.44 -14.32
CA ALA A 55 2.73 22.61 -14.85
C ALA A 55 3.13 21.13 -14.80
N PRO A 56 2.20 20.21 -14.48
CA PRO A 56 2.47 18.80 -14.42
C PRO A 56 3.04 18.31 -15.76
N GLN A 57 4.15 17.60 -15.71
CA GLN A 57 4.79 17.05 -16.90
C GLN A 57 4.03 15.80 -17.35
N SER A 58 3.85 15.63 -18.66
CA SER A 58 3.26 14.42 -19.23
C SER A 58 4.26 13.71 -20.13
N VAL A 59 4.41 12.39 -19.91
CA VAL A 59 5.22 11.50 -20.75
C VAL A 59 4.30 10.50 -21.41
N VAL A 60 4.43 10.29 -22.74
CA VAL A 60 3.58 9.38 -23.49
C VAL A 60 4.35 8.12 -23.85
N TYR A 61 3.79 6.96 -23.49
CA TYR A 61 4.28 5.63 -23.82
C TYR A 61 3.37 4.97 -24.85
N GLN A 62 3.90 4.04 -25.63
CA GLN A 62 3.14 3.14 -26.46
C GLN A 62 3.13 1.75 -25.83
N VAL A 63 1.95 1.17 -25.64
CA VAL A 63 1.79 -0.17 -25.09
C VAL A 63 0.93 -1.03 -26.00
N GLU A 64 1.32 -2.27 -26.16
CA GLU A 64 0.54 -3.28 -26.90
C GLU A 64 -0.34 -4.05 -25.92
N ILE A 65 -1.64 -4.08 -26.19
CA ILE A 65 -2.65 -4.74 -25.35
C ILE A 65 -3.67 -5.44 -26.24
N ALA A 66 -4.03 -6.67 -25.86
CA ALA A 66 -5.17 -7.34 -26.49
C ALA A 66 -6.48 -6.67 -26.06
N ASP A 67 -7.36 -6.40 -27.02
CA ASP A 67 -8.70 -5.92 -26.71
C ASP A 67 -9.47 -7.01 -25.94
N PRO A 68 -9.96 -6.72 -24.72
CA PRO A 68 -10.71 -7.71 -23.95
C PRO A 68 -11.95 -8.27 -24.67
N ALA A 69 -12.60 -7.46 -25.49
CA ALA A 69 -13.75 -7.89 -26.27
C ALA A 69 -13.37 -8.83 -27.41
N PHE A 70 -12.14 -8.73 -27.92
CA PHE A 70 -11.65 -9.49 -29.07
C PHE A 70 -10.25 -10.07 -28.82
N PRO A 71 -10.07 -10.97 -27.87
CA PRO A 71 -8.75 -11.44 -27.43
C PRO A 71 -8.00 -12.23 -28.52
N ALA A 72 -8.69 -12.71 -29.55
CA ALA A 72 -8.10 -13.38 -30.71
C ALA A 72 -7.65 -12.41 -31.82
N ALA A 73 -8.03 -11.11 -31.73
CA ALA A 73 -7.57 -10.10 -32.67
C ALA A 73 -6.11 -9.71 -32.37
N PRO A 74 -5.38 -9.16 -33.36
CA PRO A 74 -4.06 -8.61 -33.10
C PRO A 74 -4.11 -7.55 -31.99
N PRO A 75 -3.10 -7.50 -31.11
CA PRO A 75 -3.04 -6.48 -30.07
C PRO A 75 -3.11 -5.07 -30.65
N CYS A 76 -3.83 -4.17 -29.99
CA CYS A 76 -3.86 -2.76 -30.34
C CYS A 76 -2.71 -2.01 -29.64
N VAL A 77 -2.19 -0.99 -30.33
CA VAL A 77 -1.17 -0.09 -29.76
C VAL A 77 -1.87 1.14 -29.18
N LEU A 78 -1.81 1.30 -27.87
CA LEU A 78 -2.41 2.43 -27.17
C LEU A 78 -1.36 3.43 -26.69
N LYS A 79 -1.73 4.70 -26.68
CA LYS A 79 -0.93 5.77 -26.08
C LYS A 79 -1.33 5.93 -24.62
N VAL A 80 -0.37 5.70 -23.73
CA VAL A 80 -0.51 5.88 -22.29
C VAL A 80 0.15 7.20 -21.91
N ALA A 81 -0.63 8.17 -21.46
CA ALA A 81 -0.12 9.42 -20.90
C ALA A 81 0.15 9.21 -19.40
N GLN A 82 1.42 9.31 -19.00
CA GLN A 82 1.84 9.32 -17.60
C GLN A 82 1.96 10.76 -17.13
N THR A 83 1.23 11.15 -16.11
CA THR A 83 1.37 12.44 -15.43
C THR A 83 2.45 12.33 -14.35
N ARG A 84 3.31 13.35 -14.26
CA ARG A 84 4.38 13.44 -13.25
C ARG A 84 4.22 14.73 -12.44
N ASP A 85 4.57 14.63 -11.15
CA ASP A 85 4.64 15.78 -10.28
C ASP A 85 5.88 16.65 -10.57
N ARG A 86 6.05 17.72 -9.79
CA ARG A 86 7.20 18.64 -9.87
C ARG A 86 8.56 17.98 -9.58
N ASN A 87 8.58 16.83 -8.89
CA ASN A 87 9.79 16.05 -8.62
C ASN A 87 10.08 15.05 -9.76
N GLY A 88 9.24 14.99 -10.79
CA GLY A 88 9.31 14.02 -11.87
C GLY A 88 8.76 12.64 -11.50
N PHE A 89 8.07 12.50 -10.36
CA PHE A 89 7.49 11.24 -9.92
C PHE A 89 6.18 10.98 -10.63
N PRO A 90 5.94 9.75 -11.15
CA PRO A 90 4.65 9.34 -11.66
C PRO A 90 3.55 9.51 -10.59
N VAL A 91 2.45 10.17 -10.95
CA VAL A 91 1.29 10.35 -10.08
C VAL A 91 0.03 9.72 -10.64
N GLY A 92 0.01 9.39 -11.94
CA GLY A 92 -1.13 8.74 -12.55
C GLY A 92 -0.95 8.49 -14.03
N TYR A 93 -1.90 7.77 -14.61
CA TYR A 93 -1.94 7.41 -16.01
C TYR A 93 -3.30 7.70 -16.61
N ALA A 94 -3.33 8.06 -17.89
CA ALA A 94 -4.54 8.22 -18.67
C ALA A 94 -4.41 7.52 -20.01
N VAL A 95 -5.45 6.81 -20.43
CA VAL A 95 -5.49 6.11 -21.71
C VAL A 95 -6.85 6.35 -22.37
N ARG A 96 -6.84 6.85 -23.63
CA ARG A 96 -8.03 6.87 -24.45
C ARG A 96 -8.23 5.51 -25.10
N ILE A 97 -9.38 4.92 -24.83
CA ILE A 97 -9.77 3.59 -25.30
C ILE A 97 -10.93 3.76 -26.28
N THR A 98 -10.80 3.11 -27.42
CA THR A 98 -11.85 2.99 -28.41
C THR A 98 -12.11 1.50 -28.62
N THR A 99 -13.28 1.01 -28.24
CA THR A 99 -13.61 -0.42 -28.28
C THR A 99 -15.07 -0.65 -28.63
N ASP A 100 -15.35 -1.83 -29.20
CA ASP A 100 -16.71 -2.31 -29.36
C ASP A 100 -17.20 -2.93 -28.03
N VAL A 101 -18.48 -2.69 -27.73
CA VAL A 101 -19.13 -3.26 -26.54
C VAL A 101 -20.32 -4.14 -26.91
N CYS A 102 -20.25 -4.79 -28.09
CA CYS A 102 -21.32 -5.62 -28.62
C CYS A 102 -20.79 -6.78 -29.44
N MET A 103 -21.34 -7.96 -29.25
CA MET A 103 -20.87 -9.18 -29.92
C MET A 103 -21.11 -9.17 -31.43
N ASP A 104 -22.16 -8.49 -31.91
CA ASP A 104 -22.56 -8.43 -33.32
C ASP A 104 -21.99 -7.22 -34.09
N LYS A 105 -21.16 -6.42 -33.42
CA LYS A 105 -20.52 -5.20 -33.96
C LYS A 105 -21.49 -4.16 -34.54
N LYS A 106 -22.76 -4.21 -34.14
CA LYS A 106 -23.80 -3.26 -34.57
C LYS A 106 -23.95 -2.08 -33.63
N CYS A 107 -23.31 -2.14 -32.45
CA CYS A 107 -23.37 -1.06 -31.47
C CYS A 107 -22.46 0.10 -31.86
N ARG A 108 -22.71 1.25 -31.27
CA ARG A 108 -21.82 2.39 -31.39
C ARG A 108 -20.48 2.11 -30.73
N ILE A 109 -19.40 2.44 -31.42
CA ILE A 109 -18.04 2.36 -30.86
C ILE A 109 -17.98 3.24 -29.61
N VAL A 110 -17.55 2.64 -28.53
CA VAL A 110 -17.34 3.33 -27.25
C VAL A 110 -15.99 4.06 -27.29
N GLU A 111 -16.03 5.33 -26.93
CA GLU A 111 -14.82 6.13 -26.69
C GLU A 111 -14.82 6.60 -25.25
N VAL A 112 -13.79 6.21 -24.48
CA VAL A 112 -13.62 6.61 -23.08
C VAL A 112 -12.17 6.95 -22.79
N THR A 113 -11.95 7.81 -21.81
CA THR A 113 -10.63 7.98 -21.21
C THR A 113 -10.68 7.41 -19.80
N MET A 114 -9.88 6.38 -19.57
CA MET A 114 -9.71 5.80 -18.23
C MET A 114 -8.47 6.36 -17.57
N HIS A 115 -8.57 6.55 -16.26
CA HIS A 115 -7.51 7.06 -15.41
C HIS A 115 -7.16 6.06 -14.33
N TRP A 116 -5.86 5.94 -14.06
CA TRP A 116 -5.30 5.10 -13.01
C TRP A 116 -4.33 5.92 -12.16
N ASN A 117 -4.19 5.56 -10.90
CA ASN A 117 -3.19 6.16 -10.02
C ASN A 117 -1.75 5.78 -10.43
N ALA A 118 -0.79 6.25 -9.66
CA ALA A 118 0.65 6.05 -9.90
C ALA A 118 1.08 4.58 -10.04
N VAL A 119 0.31 3.63 -9.54
CA VAL A 119 0.63 2.19 -9.50
C VAL A 119 -0.38 1.33 -10.26
N GLY A 120 -1.19 1.95 -11.12
CA GLY A 120 -2.08 1.25 -12.04
C GLY A 120 -3.41 0.80 -11.45
N TYR A 121 -3.87 1.39 -10.35
CA TYR A 121 -5.23 1.18 -9.85
C TYR A 121 -6.19 2.16 -10.51
N TYR A 122 -7.30 1.65 -11.04
CA TYR A 122 -8.34 2.47 -11.66
C TYR A 122 -8.88 3.52 -10.68
N GLU A 123 -9.00 4.75 -11.16
CA GLU A 123 -9.53 5.87 -10.39
C GLU A 123 -10.88 6.36 -10.92
N ARG A 124 -10.96 6.64 -12.22
CA ARG A 124 -12.13 7.23 -12.84
C ARG A 124 -12.17 7.02 -14.35
N LEU A 125 -13.35 7.24 -14.91
CA LEU A 125 -13.65 7.16 -16.32
C LEU A 125 -14.23 8.50 -16.80
N GLU A 126 -13.77 8.97 -17.95
CA GLU A 126 -14.33 10.11 -18.67
C GLU A 126 -14.87 9.63 -20.02
N TYR A 127 -15.94 10.25 -20.46
CA TYR A 127 -16.55 9.98 -21.77
C TYR A 127 -17.05 11.28 -22.40
N PRO A 128 -17.08 11.39 -23.75
CA PRO A 128 -17.67 12.53 -24.44
C PRO A 128 -19.18 12.58 -24.18
N PRO A 129 -19.76 13.72 -23.77
CA PRO A 129 -21.20 13.82 -23.49
C PRO A 129 -22.09 13.41 -24.66
N GLU A 130 -21.63 13.63 -25.88
CA GLU A 130 -22.32 13.27 -27.13
C GLU A 130 -22.23 11.78 -27.47
N LYS A 131 -21.40 11.02 -26.76
CA LYS A 131 -21.20 9.57 -26.93
C LYS A 131 -21.30 8.82 -25.59
N PRO A 132 -22.45 8.86 -24.92
CA PRO A 132 -22.63 8.14 -23.65
C PRO A 132 -22.52 6.64 -23.88
N LEU A 133 -22.13 5.91 -22.82
CA LEU A 133 -22.28 4.46 -22.79
C LEU A 133 -23.76 4.10 -22.92
N THR A 134 -24.05 2.96 -23.53
CA THR A 134 -25.43 2.51 -23.76
C THR A 134 -25.65 1.11 -23.19
N LYS A 135 -26.90 0.89 -22.79
CA LYS A 135 -27.48 -0.41 -22.43
C LYS A 135 -28.00 -1.13 -23.68
N LYS A 136 -28.68 -2.25 -23.46
CA LYS A 136 -29.45 -2.92 -24.51
C LYS A 136 -30.40 -1.92 -25.19
N GLU A 137 -30.63 -2.12 -26.51
CA GLU A 137 -31.50 -1.24 -27.34
C GLU A 137 -31.01 0.20 -27.45
N HIS A 138 -29.70 0.44 -27.22
CA HIS A 138 -29.04 1.74 -27.31
C HIS A 138 -29.54 2.81 -26.32
N GLU A 139 -30.20 2.40 -25.23
CA GLU A 139 -30.58 3.29 -24.14
C GLU A 139 -29.32 3.88 -23.47
N PRO A 140 -29.19 5.21 -23.34
CA PRO A 140 -28.04 5.82 -22.67
C PRO A 140 -27.96 5.46 -21.19
N PHE A 141 -26.73 5.37 -20.66
CA PHE A 141 -26.52 5.24 -19.21
C PHE A 141 -27.05 6.45 -18.47
N THR A 142 -27.72 6.22 -17.36
CA THR A 142 -28.10 7.26 -16.40
C THR A 142 -26.90 7.62 -15.48
N ALA A 143 -27.05 8.65 -14.66
CA ALA A 143 -26.06 9.01 -13.65
C ALA A 143 -25.83 7.86 -12.64
N GLU A 144 -26.91 7.14 -12.27
CA GLU A 144 -26.86 5.97 -11.38
C GLU A 144 -26.13 4.80 -12.01
N ASP A 145 -26.29 4.58 -13.32
CA ASP A 145 -25.57 3.54 -14.06
C ASP A 145 -24.07 3.83 -14.08
N TYR A 146 -23.66 5.07 -14.31
CA TYR A 146 -22.26 5.48 -14.24
C TYR A 146 -21.70 5.35 -12.83
N ALA A 147 -22.46 5.73 -11.80
CA ALA A 147 -22.04 5.56 -10.42
C ALA A 147 -21.88 4.07 -10.04
N LYS A 148 -22.77 3.20 -10.55
CA LYS A 148 -22.65 1.75 -10.39
C LYS A 148 -21.44 1.22 -11.15
N LEU A 149 -21.25 1.62 -12.40
CA LEU A 149 -20.09 1.24 -13.20
C LEU A 149 -18.78 1.61 -12.50
N ASP A 150 -18.65 2.85 -12.01
CA ASP A 150 -17.45 3.32 -11.32
C ASP A 150 -17.11 2.46 -10.08
N ARG A 151 -18.12 2.09 -9.27
CA ARG A 151 -17.91 1.16 -8.15
C ARG A 151 -17.43 -0.21 -8.60
N ILE A 152 -18.02 -0.74 -9.69
CA ILE A 152 -17.64 -2.04 -10.25
C ILE A 152 -16.19 -1.99 -10.78
N LEU A 153 -15.79 -0.92 -11.48
CA LEU A 153 -14.44 -0.76 -12.01
C LEU A 153 -13.38 -0.62 -10.90
N LYS A 154 -13.75 -0.09 -9.73
CA LYS A 154 -12.88 -0.02 -8.55
C LYS A 154 -12.74 -1.36 -7.82
N ASP A 155 -13.68 -2.28 -8.01
CA ASP A 155 -13.63 -3.61 -7.39
C ASP A 155 -12.77 -4.58 -8.22
N ARG A 156 -11.50 -4.71 -7.85
CA ARG A 156 -10.57 -5.68 -8.45
C ARG A 156 -10.87 -7.13 -8.07
N GLY A 157 -11.63 -7.34 -7.00
CA GLY A 157 -12.07 -8.65 -6.54
C GLY A 157 -13.34 -9.15 -7.22
N SER A 158 -13.90 -8.37 -8.15
CA SER A 158 -15.14 -8.70 -8.85
C SER A 158 -15.12 -10.09 -9.48
N ILE A 159 -16.26 -10.75 -9.47
CA ILE A 159 -16.46 -12.03 -10.17
C ILE A 159 -16.16 -11.93 -11.67
N LEU A 160 -16.23 -10.72 -12.25
CA LEU A 160 -15.93 -10.46 -13.66
C LEU A 160 -14.51 -10.91 -14.04
N ALA A 161 -13.57 -10.94 -13.09
CA ALA A 161 -12.22 -11.46 -13.30
C ALA A 161 -12.19 -12.92 -13.77
N ARG A 162 -13.20 -13.70 -13.44
CA ARG A 162 -13.27 -15.16 -13.68
C ARG A 162 -14.39 -15.57 -14.60
N GLN A 163 -15.34 -14.69 -14.88
CA GLN A 163 -16.47 -14.99 -15.74
C GLN A 163 -16.16 -14.66 -17.18
N SER A 164 -16.50 -15.59 -18.08
CA SER A 164 -16.40 -15.33 -19.52
C SER A 164 -17.57 -14.46 -19.98
N LEU A 165 -17.33 -13.73 -21.06
CA LEU A 165 -18.35 -12.94 -21.71
C LEU A 165 -19.56 -13.79 -22.16
N ALA A 166 -19.30 -15.02 -22.65
CA ALA A 166 -20.34 -15.98 -23.04
C ALA A 166 -21.24 -16.38 -21.87
N PHE A 167 -20.71 -16.47 -20.67
CA PHE A 167 -21.50 -16.75 -19.46
C PHE A 167 -22.46 -15.59 -19.14
N LEU A 168 -21.99 -14.36 -19.23
CA LEU A 168 -22.80 -13.16 -18.95
C LEU A 168 -23.88 -12.90 -20.01
N ALA A 169 -23.71 -13.42 -21.23
CA ALA A 169 -24.65 -13.29 -22.33
C ALA A 169 -25.80 -14.32 -22.28
N GLN A 170 -25.71 -15.33 -21.41
CA GLN A 170 -26.81 -16.30 -21.25
C GLN A 170 -28.02 -15.63 -20.60
N PRO A 171 -29.25 -15.88 -21.13
CA PRO A 171 -30.45 -15.40 -20.46
C PRO A 171 -30.50 -16.02 -19.08
N VAL A 172 -30.71 -15.18 -18.06
CA VAL A 172 -30.94 -15.64 -16.70
C VAL A 172 -32.24 -16.43 -16.73
N ASN A 173 -32.14 -17.75 -16.73
CA ASN A 173 -33.31 -18.60 -16.55
C ASN A 173 -33.85 -18.29 -15.16
N GLU A 174 -35.12 -17.97 -15.07
CA GLU A 174 -35.85 -17.57 -13.85
C GLU A 174 -35.97 -18.71 -12.80
N THR A 175 -35.24 -19.79 -12.98
CA THR A 175 -35.14 -20.87 -11.99
C THR A 175 -34.18 -20.46 -10.88
N PRO A 176 -34.67 -20.30 -9.63
CA PRO A 176 -33.78 -20.06 -8.48
C PRO A 176 -32.96 -21.34 -8.24
N GLY A 177 -31.77 -21.39 -8.82
CA GLY A 177 -30.84 -22.49 -8.66
C GLY A 177 -29.42 -21.95 -8.50
N ILE A 178 -28.72 -22.49 -7.49
CA ILE A 178 -27.30 -22.30 -7.34
C ILE A 178 -26.64 -22.96 -8.55
N ASP A 179 -25.98 -22.18 -9.40
CA ASP A 179 -25.03 -22.75 -10.36
C ASP A 179 -23.84 -23.32 -9.57
N GLY A 180 -23.89 -24.60 -9.29
CA GLY A 180 -22.84 -25.31 -8.54
C GLY A 180 -21.48 -25.34 -9.26
N TRP A 181 -21.38 -24.77 -10.46
CA TRP A 181 -20.16 -24.77 -11.28
C TRP A 181 -19.35 -23.46 -11.17
N SER A 182 -20.02 -22.30 -11.08
CA SER A 182 -19.34 -21.00 -10.99
C SER A 182 -19.27 -20.44 -9.57
N GLY A 183 -20.08 -20.97 -8.65
CA GLY A 183 -20.22 -20.42 -7.29
C GLY A 183 -20.87 -19.03 -7.24
N ALA A 184 -21.31 -18.49 -8.38
CA ALA A 184 -21.98 -17.22 -8.46
C ALA A 184 -23.49 -17.43 -8.48
N THR A 185 -24.22 -16.73 -7.60
CA THR A 185 -25.68 -16.65 -7.65
C THR A 185 -26.12 -15.65 -8.70
N SER A 186 -27.34 -15.77 -9.20
CA SER A 186 -27.93 -14.77 -10.11
C SER A 186 -27.86 -13.36 -9.52
N LEU A 187 -28.07 -13.22 -8.22
CA LEU A 187 -27.96 -11.95 -7.49
C LEU A 187 -26.54 -11.37 -7.53
N THR A 188 -25.50 -12.20 -7.29
CA THR A 188 -24.11 -11.77 -7.33
C THR A 188 -23.71 -11.28 -8.73
N VAL A 189 -24.21 -11.93 -9.78
CA VAL A 189 -23.98 -11.48 -11.16
C VAL A 189 -24.69 -10.15 -11.44
N GLN A 190 -25.93 -9.98 -10.98
CA GLN A 190 -26.67 -8.73 -11.14
C GLN A 190 -26.01 -7.55 -10.41
N GLU A 191 -25.42 -7.79 -9.25
CA GLU A 191 -24.66 -6.77 -8.52
C GLU A 191 -23.36 -6.40 -9.22
N ALA A 192 -22.71 -7.36 -9.88
CA ALA A 192 -21.43 -7.18 -10.55
C ALA A 192 -21.54 -6.50 -11.94
N VAL A 193 -22.73 -6.26 -12.47
CA VAL A 193 -22.92 -5.60 -13.76
C VAL A 193 -23.94 -4.47 -13.67
N VAL A 194 -23.83 -3.51 -14.59
CA VAL A 194 -24.88 -2.52 -14.81
C VAL A 194 -26.05 -3.22 -15.50
N GLU A 195 -27.27 -2.95 -15.05
CA GLU A 195 -28.48 -3.57 -15.55
C GLU A 195 -28.63 -3.31 -17.07
N HIS A 196 -28.96 -4.37 -17.80
CA HIS A 196 -29.04 -4.37 -19.28
C HIS A 196 -27.74 -3.97 -20.01
N ALA A 197 -26.60 -3.93 -19.31
CA ALA A 197 -25.29 -3.57 -19.88
C ALA A 197 -24.17 -4.52 -19.43
N ALA A 198 -24.47 -5.80 -19.24
CA ALA A 198 -23.50 -6.80 -18.75
C ALA A 198 -22.23 -6.86 -19.64
N TYR A 199 -22.39 -6.85 -20.95
CA TYR A 199 -21.29 -6.87 -21.91
C TYR A 199 -20.41 -5.61 -21.77
N THR A 200 -21.01 -4.43 -21.81
CA THR A 200 -20.31 -3.15 -21.63
C THR A 200 -19.54 -3.14 -20.32
N THR A 201 -20.20 -3.56 -19.22
CA THR A 201 -19.58 -3.60 -17.88
C THR A 201 -18.38 -4.53 -17.86
N TRP A 202 -18.51 -5.73 -18.46
CA TRP A 202 -17.41 -6.70 -18.51
C TRP A 202 -16.21 -6.18 -19.29
N VAL A 203 -16.43 -5.63 -20.47
CA VAL A 203 -15.36 -5.06 -21.31
C VAL A 203 -14.65 -3.92 -20.58
N MET A 204 -15.43 -2.98 -20.01
CA MET A 204 -14.85 -1.85 -19.26
C MET A 204 -14.07 -2.33 -18.05
N TRP A 205 -14.55 -3.34 -17.32
CA TRP A 205 -13.84 -3.91 -16.18
C TRP A 205 -12.50 -4.52 -16.58
N HIS A 206 -12.45 -5.25 -17.70
CA HIS A 206 -11.21 -5.85 -18.18
C HIS A 206 -10.21 -4.82 -18.75
N TRP A 207 -10.70 -3.71 -19.29
CA TRP A 207 -9.84 -2.57 -19.59
C TRP A 207 -9.27 -1.93 -18.33
N ALA A 208 -10.08 -1.74 -17.30
CA ALA A 208 -9.69 -1.09 -16.05
C ALA A 208 -8.74 -1.96 -15.20
N ASN A 209 -8.94 -3.30 -15.18
CA ASN A 209 -8.30 -4.21 -14.23
C ASN A 209 -7.50 -5.36 -14.85
N GLY A 210 -7.49 -5.49 -16.18
CA GLY A 210 -6.82 -6.59 -16.90
C GLY A 210 -5.36 -6.30 -17.23
N GLN A 211 -4.96 -6.58 -18.48
CA GLN A 211 -3.58 -6.42 -18.96
C GLN A 211 -3.04 -4.99 -18.81
N MET A 212 -3.92 -3.98 -18.88
CA MET A 212 -3.52 -2.57 -18.73
C MET A 212 -2.80 -2.35 -17.41
N VAL A 213 -3.35 -2.84 -16.30
CA VAL A 213 -2.75 -2.70 -14.97
C VAL A 213 -1.33 -3.25 -14.93
N GLN A 214 -1.09 -4.42 -15.55
CA GLN A 214 0.24 -5.02 -15.60
C GLN A 214 1.23 -4.13 -16.36
N LYS A 215 0.79 -3.52 -17.47
CA LYS A 215 1.62 -2.60 -18.26
C LYS A 215 1.93 -1.31 -17.49
N LEU A 216 0.94 -0.74 -16.80
CA LEU A 216 1.11 0.45 -15.98
C LEU A 216 2.07 0.18 -14.80
N CYS A 217 1.91 -0.95 -14.10
CA CYS A 217 2.86 -1.37 -13.07
C CYS A 217 4.29 -1.46 -13.60
N GLN A 218 4.49 -2.07 -14.78
CA GLN A 218 5.82 -2.16 -15.42
C GLN A 218 6.41 -0.78 -15.74
N LEU A 219 5.58 0.18 -16.18
CA LEU A 219 6.03 1.56 -16.42
C LEU A 219 6.42 2.26 -15.10
N THR A 220 5.66 2.00 -14.04
CA THR A 220 5.97 2.52 -12.70
C THR A 220 7.28 1.93 -12.17
N GLU A 221 7.49 0.61 -12.32
CA GLU A 221 8.73 -0.07 -11.91
C GLU A 221 9.98 0.54 -12.56
N GLN A 222 9.89 0.96 -13.84
CA GLN A 222 10.99 1.65 -14.53
C GLN A 222 11.33 3.02 -13.91
N SER A 223 10.42 3.61 -13.15
CA SER A 223 10.58 4.88 -12.46
C SER A 223 10.97 4.72 -10.98
N CYS A 224 11.07 3.48 -10.47
CA CYS A 224 11.34 3.18 -9.06
C CYS A 224 12.79 3.54 -8.67
N THR A 225 12.99 4.80 -8.32
CA THR A 225 14.19 5.28 -7.64
C THR A 225 13.98 5.30 -6.12
N PRO A 226 15.05 5.25 -5.30
CA PRO A 226 14.89 5.33 -3.85
C PRO A 226 14.05 6.53 -3.35
N PRO A 227 14.23 7.76 -3.86
CA PRO A 227 13.35 8.88 -3.47
C PRO A 227 11.89 8.66 -3.81
N TYR A 228 11.59 8.09 -4.99
CA TYR A 228 10.21 7.80 -5.39
C TYR A 228 9.59 6.70 -4.53
N LEU A 229 10.32 5.61 -4.26
CA LEU A 229 9.84 4.54 -3.38
C LEU A 229 9.54 5.04 -1.96
N LYS A 230 10.39 5.92 -1.41
CA LYS A 230 10.13 6.57 -0.12
C LYS A 230 8.88 7.45 -0.16
N HIS A 231 8.67 8.17 -1.27
CA HIS A 231 7.45 8.96 -1.49
C HIS A 231 6.20 8.06 -1.48
N LEU A 232 6.23 6.95 -2.22
CA LEU A 232 5.11 5.98 -2.26
C LEU A 232 4.85 5.31 -0.90
N LEU A 233 5.89 4.97 -0.13
CA LEU A 233 5.76 4.40 1.22
C LEU A 233 5.10 5.35 2.23
N ARG A 234 5.12 6.66 1.95
CA ARG A 234 4.47 7.71 2.77
C ARG A 234 3.15 8.19 2.18
N SER A 235 2.69 7.57 1.10
CA SER A 235 1.44 7.96 0.45
C SER A 235 0.22 7.70 1.34
N ALA A 236 -0.79 8.57 1.25
CA ALA A 236 -2.11 8.31 1.80
C ALA A 236 -2.88 7.24 1.02
N ASP A 237 -2.50 6.98 -0.23
CA ASP A 237 -3.07 5.91 -1.05
C ASP A 237 -2.43 4.58 -0.67
N ARG A 238 -3.23 3.72 -0.04
CA ARG A 238 -2.83 2.38 0.38
C ARG A 238 -2.22 1.55 -0.75
N THR A 239 -2.74 1.67 -1.96
CA THR A 239 -2.26 0.89 -3.10
C THR A 239 -0.84 1.27 -3.51
N CYS A 240 -0.47 2.53 -3.33
CA CYS A 240 0.89 3.03 -3.50
C CYS A 240 1.83 2.45 -2.42
N VAL A 241 1.38 2.41 -1.16
CA VAL A 241 2.14 1.80 -0.05
C VAL A 241 2.34 0.30 -0.29
N ASP A 242 1.27 -0.43 -0.66
CA ASP A 242 1.32 -1.87 -0.98
C ASP A 242 2.34 -2.17 -2.09
N PHE A 243 2.30 -1.39 -3.16
CA PHE A 243 3.25 -1.53 -4.29
C PHE A 243 4.68 -1.29 -3.83
N ALA A 244 4.94 -0.15 -3.16
CA ALA A 244 6.28 0.23 -2.76
C ALA A 244 6.88 -0.73 -1.74
N LEU A 245 6.08 -1.18 -0.75
CA LEU A 245 6.54 -2.14 0.25
C LEU A 245 6.90 -3.49 -0.37
N LYS A 246 6.07 -3.99 -1.31
CA LYS A 246 6.36 -5.20 -2.08
C LYS A 246 7.61 -5.04 -2.94
N TYR A 247 7.74 -3.90 -3.62
CA TYR A 247 8.91 -3.62 -4.45
C TYR A 247 10.20 -3.58 -3.63
N VAL A 248 10.21 -2.82 -2.52
CA VAL A 248 11.37 -2.70 -1.62
C VAL A 248 11.71 -4.07 -1.01
N ALA A 249 10.73 -4.84 -0.55
CA ALA A 249 10.97 -6.16 0.02
C ALA A 249 11.59 -7.16 -0.98
N ASN A 250 11.29 -7.03 -2.26
CA ASN A 250 11.78 -7.93 -3.30
C ASN A 250 13.10 -7.49 -3.94
N HIS A 251 13.31 -6.19 -4.14
CA HIS A 251 14.47 -5.67 -4.87
C HIS A 251 15.55 -5.04 -3.97
N HIS A 252 15.18 -4.65 -2.75
CA HIS A 252 16.06 -4.01 -1.77
C HIS A 252 15.94 -4.65 -0.37
N PRO A 253 15.95 -6.00 -0.22
CA PRO A 253 15.52 -6.70 0.99
C PRO A 253 16.34 -6.41 2.25
N SER A 254 17.52 -5.81 2.11
CA SER A 254 18.42 -5.46 3.22
C SER A 254 18.91 -4.02 3.18
N ASP A 255 18.26 -3.17 2.38
CA ASP A 255 18.71 -1.78 2.20
C ASP A 255 18.18 -0.89 3.33
N ALA A 256 19.10 -0.52 4.24
CA ALA A 256 18.79 0.27 5.43
C ALA A 256 18.23 1.67 5.12
N GLN A 257 18.40 2.19 3.89
CA GLN A 257 17.88 3.50 3.53
C GLN A 257 16.35 3.62 3.59
N PHE A 258 15.62 2.50 3.53
CA PHE A 258 14.16 2.44 3.61
C PHE A 258 13.63 2.19 5.03
N ARG A 259 14.52 2.03 6.01
CA ARG A 259 14.17 1.65 7.39
C ARG A 259 13.07 2.54 7.97
N ASP A 260 13.24 3.84 7.89
CA ASP A 260 12.35 4.80 8.58
C ASP A 260 10.96 4.84 7.94
N GLU A 261 10.89 4.75 6.60
CA GLU A 261 9.62 4.65 5.89
C GLU A 261 8.91 3.32 6.20
N VAL A 262 9.65 2.21 6.26
CA VAL A 262 9.05 0.90 6.57
C VAL A 262 8.63 0.80 8.04
N LEU A 263 9.35 1.44 8.98
CA LEU A 263 8.90 1.58 10.37
C LEU A 263 7.60 2.40 10.45
N HIS A 264 7.49 3.47 9.69
CA HIS A 264 6.24 4.23 9.60
C HIS A 264 5.08 3.37 9.09
N VAL A 265 5.29 2.60 7.99
CA VAL A 265 4.26 1.68 7.47
C VAL A 265 3.88 0.62 8.51
N LEU A 266 4.83 0.11 9.29
CA LEU A 266 4.56 -0.83 10.37
C LEU A 266 3.63 -0.25 11.43
N GLU A 267 3.76 1.04 11.76
CA GLU A 267 2.97 1.70 12.81
C GLU A 267 1.53 1.98 12.39
N ILE A 268 1.32 2.38 11.13
CA ILE A 268 0.00 2.82 10.65
C ILE A 268 -0.72 1.78 9.78
N GLY A 269 0.01 0.75 9.33
CA GLY A 269 -0.50 -0.24 8.39
C GLY A 269 -1.42 -1.28 9.03
N ASP A 270 -2.06 -2.06 8.17
CA ASP A 270 -2.83 -3.22 8.60
C ASP A 270 -1.94 -4.45 8.85
N ARG A 271 -2.57 -5.59 9.12
CA ARG A 271 -1.88 -6.84 9.42
C ARG A 271 -0.90 -7.29 8.33
N GLU A 272 -1.25 -7.09 7.05
CA GLU A 272 -0.38 -7.47 5.93
C GLU A 272 0.84 -6.56 5.87
N HIS A 273 0.62 -5.24 5.95
CA HIS A 273 1.70 -4.25 6.03
C HIS A 273 2.66 -4.52 7.18
N ILE A 274 2.14 -4.77 8.40
CA ILE A 274 2.95 -5.09 9.57
C ILE A 274 3.81 -6.33 9.31
N THR A 275 3.21 -7.39 8.77
CA THR A 275 3.94 -8.65 8.49
C THR A 275 5.07 -8.44 7.47
N MET A 276 4.80 -7.69 6.40
CA MET A 276 5.81 -7.40 5.37
C MET A 276 6.91 -6.49 5.90
N SER A 277 6.55 -5.45 6.66
CA SER A 277 7.50 -4.54 7.30
C SER A 277 8.43 -5.27 8.25
N LEU A 278 7.91 -6.15 9.10
CA LEU A 278 8.71 -6.98 10.02
C LEU A 278 9.72 -7.85 9.28
N ARG A 279 9.28 -8.48 8.17
CA ARG A 279 10.15 -9.30 7.33
C ARG A 279 11.30 -8.48 6.73
N PHE A 280 11.01 -7.30 6.21
CA PHE A 280 12.01 -6.39 5.67
C PHE A 280 12.97 -5.90 6.76
N LEU A 281 12.45 -5.36 7.87
CA LEU A 281 13.24 -4.80 8.96
C LEU A 281 14.18 -5.81 9.60
N LYS A 282 13.80 -7.07 9.68
CA LYS A 282 14.66 -8.16 10.15
C LYS A 282 15.98 -8.26 9.39
N ASN A 283 15.94 -7.98 8.08
CA ASN A 283 17.11 -8.09 7.19
C ASN A 283 17.84 -6.75 7.01
N ALA A 284 17.10 -5.63 7.04
CA ALA A 284 17.64 -4.30 6.73
C ALA A 284 18.28 -3.60 7.95
N VAL A 285 17.94 -4.02 9.18
CA VAL A 285 18.45 -3.37 10.40
C VAL A 285 19.59 -4.18 11.00
N GLY A 286 20.79 -3.60 11.02
CA GLY A 286 21.98 -4.22 11.60
C GLY A 286 21.93 -4.29 13.14
N ASN A 287 21.44 -3.22 13.80
CA ASN A 287 21.28 -3.18 15.26
C ASN A 287 19.92 -3.76 15.66
N LYS A 288 19.91 -5.06 15.96
CA LYS A 288 18.68 -5.76 16.35
C LYS A 288 18.12 -5.31 17.70
N GLU A 289 18.94 -4.87 18.64
CA GLU A 289 18.46 -4.38 19.94
C GLU A 289 17.62 -3.12 19.78
N GLU A 290 18.08 -2.20 18.95
CA GLU A 290 17.33 -0.97 18.62
C GLU A 290 16.01 -1.30 17.92
N LEU A 291 16.03 -2.23 16.97
CA LEU A 291 14.82 -2.70 16.30
C LEU A 291 13.83 -3.29 17.31
N TYR A 292 14.27 -4.21 18.16
CA TYR A 292 13.41 -4.84 19.15
C TYR A 292 12.82 -3.82 20.15
N ALA A 293 13.63 -2.85 20.60
CA ALA A 293 13.15 -1.77 21.46
C ALA A 293 12.06 -0.93 20.77
N HIS A 294 12.22 -0.64 19.47
CA HIS A 294 11.20 0.04 18.68
C HIS A 294 9.93 -0.81 18.56
N LEU A 295 10.06 -2.08 18.17
CA LEU A 295 8.92 -2.99 18.01
C LEU A 295 8.11 -3.16 19.30
N ILE A 296 8.79 -3.23 20.47
CA ILE A 296 8.11 -3.32 21.77
C ILE A 296 7.29 -2.06 22.04
N ARG A 297 7.87 -0.87 21.81
CA ARG A 297 7.13 0.41 21.96
C ARG A 297 5.93 0.44 21.02
N SER A 298 6.11 0.13 19.74
CA SER A 298 5.01 0.10 18.78
C SER A 298 3.93 -0.89 19.22
N ALA A 299 4.28 -2.12 19.61
CA ALA A 299 3.32 -3.12 20.07
C ALA A 299 2.50 -2.68 21.29
N SER A 300 3.09 -1.85 22.20
CA SER A 300 2.37 -1.37 23.38
C SER A 300 1.28 -0.33 23.08
N HIS A 301 1.37 0.35 21.93
CA HIS A 301 0.41 1.37 21.49
C HIS A 301 -0.51 0.90 20.35
N MET A 302 -0.16 -0.20 19.67
CA MET A 302 -0.97 -0.76 18.60
C MET A 302 -2.32 -1.30 19.09
N SER A 303 -3.27 -1.41 18.17
CA SER A 303 -4.56 -2.03 18.42
C SER A 303 -4.43 -3.47 18.92
N ARG A 304 -5.51 -3.97 19.57
CA ARG A 304 -5.59 -5.37 20.04
C ARG A 304 -5.48 -6.42 18.92
N VAL A 305 -5.71 -6.01 17.68
CA VAL A 305 -5.60 -6.88 16.49
C VAL A 305 -4.18 -6.89 15.91
N HIS A 306 -3.48 -5.76 15.96
CA HIS A 306 -2.18 -5.57 15.32
C HIS A 306 -1.00 -5.92 16.23
N SER A 307 -1.07 -5.56 17.51
CA SER A 307 -0.02 -5.85 18.49
C SER A 307 0.40 -7.34 18.54
N PRO A 308 -0.52 -8.31 18.48
CA PRO A 308 -0.15 -9.74 18.45
C PRO A 308 0.79 -10.13 17.31
N VAL A 309 0.68 -9.47 16.14
CA VAL A 309 1.56 -9.77 14.99
C VAL A 309 3.01 -9.46 15.31
N VAL A 310 3.26 -8.33 15.98
CA VAL A 310 4.60 -7.92 16.41
C VAL A 310 5.10 -8.82 17.54
N LEU A 311 4.24 -9.16 18.51
CA LEU A 311 4.60 -10.06 19.60
C LEU A 311 4.92 -11.48 19.12
N ASP A 312 4.18 -12.01 18.17
CA ASP A 312 4.45 -13.31 17.54
C ASP A 312 5.77 -13.30 16.77
N PHE A 313 6.07 -12.20 16.06
CA PHE A 313 7.38 -12.04 15.43
C PHE A 313 8.52 -12.09 16.46
N LEU A 314 8.43 -11.31 17.55
CA LEU A 314 9.42 -11.34 18.63
C LEU A 314 9.53 -12.72 19.29
N ALA A 315 8.41 -13.42 19.45
CA ALA A 315 8.40 -14.79 19.99
C ALA A 315 9.14 -15.79 19.09
N GLY A 316 9.14 -15.57 17.77
CA GLY A 316 9.83 -16.38 16.78
C GLY A 316 11.33 -16.12 16.67
N GLU A 317 11.84 -14.99 17.19
CA GLU A 317 13.27 -14.67 17.16
C GLU A 317 14.04 -15.56 18.16
N ARG A 318 15.05 -16.34 17.67
CA ARG A 318 15.77 -17.30 18.50
C ARG A 318 16.61 -16.62 19.59
N ASP A 319 17.33 -15.57 19.20
CA ASP A 319 18.34 -14.90 20.02
C ASP A 319 17.83 -13.56 20.55
N LEU A 320 16.63 -13.55 21.14
CA LEU A 320 16.07 -12.33 21.72
C LEU A 320 16.84 -11.99 23.01
N PRO A 321 17.47 -10.80 23.12
CA PRO A 321 18.26 -10.42 24.28
C PRO A 321 17.42 -10.43 25.57
N ARG A 322 18.07 -10.75 26.70
CA ARG A 322 17.40 -10.71 28.03
C ARG A 322 16.84 -9.32 28.35
N ALA A 323 17.57 -8.26 28.02
CA ALA A 323 17.12 -6.88 28.19
C ALA A 323 15.81 -6.61 27.44
N THR A 324 15.66 -7.17 26.24
CA THR A 324 14.42 -7.07 25.43
C THR A 324 13.24 -7.75 26.12
N LEU A 325 13.48 -8.94 26.73
CA LEU A 325 12.43 -9.64 27.51
C LEU A 325 12.01 -8.84 28.74
N GLU A 326 12.95 -8.22 29.44
CA GLU A 326 12.68 -7.35 30.58
C GLU A 326 11.98 -6.05 30.18
N GLN A 327 12.27 -5.53 28.99
CA GLN A 327 11.55 -4.38 28.45
C GLN A 327 10.08 -4.72 28.15
N LEU A 328 9.81 -5.91 27.58
CA LEU A 328 8.44 -6.39 27.37
C LEU A 328 7.63 -6.43 28.66
N THR A 329 8.23 -6.90 29.77
CA THR A 329 7.51 -6.98 31.05
C THR A 329 7.14 -5.63 31.63
N SER A 330 7.87 -4.56 31.30
CA SER A 330 7.56 -3.20 31.77
C SER A 330 6.22 -2.66 31.25
N TYR A 331 5.67 -3.22 30.18
CA TYR A 331 4.38 -2.80 29.60
C TYR A 331 3.19 -3.66 30.05
N LEU A 332 3.43 -4.77 30.78
CA LEU A 332 2.38 -5.74 31.14
C LEU A 332 1.18 -5.09 31.85
N ASP A 333 1.43 -4.10 32.70
CA ASP A 333 0.36 -3.47 33.46
C ASP A 333 -0.66 -2.68 32.60
N GLN A 334 -0.27 -2.27 31.41
CA GLN A 334 -1.10 -1.51 30.48
C GLN A 334 -1.77 -2.37 29.42
N LEU A 335 -1.34 -3.64 29.28
CA LEU A 335 -1.78 -4.51 28.19
C LEU A 335 -3.07 -5.28 28.56
N PRO A 336 -3.89 -5.63 27.56
CA PRO A 336 -5.02 -6.53 27.74
C PRO A 336 -4.57 -7.98 27.83
N TYR A 337 -5.46 -8.84 28.31
CA TYR A 337 -5.20 -10.25 28.61
C TYR A 337 -4.44 -11.01 27.53
N PHE A 338 -4.85 -10.85 26.26
CA PHE A 338 -4.27 -11.65 25.18
C PHE A 338 -2.80 -11.34 24.94
N GLN A 339 -2.43 -10.05 24.96
CA GLN A 339 -1.03 -9.65 24.83
C GLN A 339 -0.20 -10.08 26.03
N ILE A 340 -0.73 -9.94 27.25
CA ILE A 340 -0.09 -10.45 28.47
C ILE A 340 0.15 -11.95 28.34
N HIS A 341 -0.85 -12.71 27.91
CA HIS A 341 -0.73 -14.15 27.69
C HIS A 341 0.40 -14.50 26.71
N LEU A 342 0.50 -13.81 25.58
CA LEU A 342 1.56 -14.03 24.59
C LEU A 342 2.95 -13.75 25.18
N ILE A 343 3.12 -12.65 25.92
CA ILE A 343 4.39 -12.28 26.56
C ILE A 343 4.78 -13.33 27.61
N LEU A 344 3.87 -13.68 28.53
CA LEU A 344 4.15 -14.69 29.56
C LEU A 344 4.48 -16.05 28.96
N ARG A 345 3.78 -16.46 27.91
CA ARG A 345 4.08 -17.69 27.16
C ARG A 345 5.45 -17.64 26.48
N MET A 346 5.87 -16.48 25.97
CA MET A 346 7.21 -16.29 25.44
C MET A 346 8.28 -16.45 26.52
N LEU A 347 8.08 -15.87 27.70
CA LEU A 347 8.98 -15.99 28.85
C LEU A 347 9.08 -17.44 29.34
N GLU A 348 7.95 -18.16 29.42
CA GLU A 348 7.90 -19.60 29.79
C GLU A 348 8.72 -20.46 28.84
N ARG A 349 8.52 -20.30 27.54
CA ARG A 349 9.27 -21.03 26.51
C ARG A 349 10.79 -20.81 26.61
N ARG A 350 11.18 -19.59 26.98
CA ARG A 350 12.61 -19.21 27.15
C ARG A 350 13.15 -19.46 28.53
N LYS A 351 12.33 -19.97 29.44
CA LYS A 351 12.68 -20.18 30.86
C LYS A 351 13.29 -18.92 31.49
N HIS A 352 12.72 -17.74 31.14
CA HIS A 352 13.22 -16.45 31.60
C HIS A 352 12.32 -15.89 32.70
N CYS A 353 12.91 -15.70 33.88
CA CYS A 353 12.30 -15.00 35.02
C CYS A 353 13.40 -14.33 35.83
N SER A 354 13.74 -13.09 35.49
CA SER A 354 14.62 -12.24 36.29
C SER A 354 13.87 -11.62 37.46
N ALA A 355 14.59 -11.03 38.42
CA ALA A 355 13.98 -10.31 39.54
C ALA A 355 13.04 -9.17 39.04
N LYS A 356 13.41 -8.50 37.92
CA LYS A 356 12.55 -7.50 37.27
C LYS A 356 11.29 -8.14 36.70
N THR A 357 11.42 -9.23 35.94
CA THR A 357 10.29 -9.98 35.40
C THR A 357 9.34 -10.43 36.50
N GLU A 358 9.87 -11.00 37.58
CA GLU A 358 9.10 -11.41 38.74
C GLU A 358 8.32 -10.27 39.35
N SER A 359 8.98 -9.12 39.57
CA SER A 359 8.34 -7.90 40.12
C SER A 359 7.23 -7.38 39.21
N ASP A 360 7.47 -7.27 37.90
CA ASP A 360 6.50 -6.74 36.96
C ASP A 360 5.27 -7.67 36.84
N VAL A 361 5.47 -8.98 36.78
CA VAL A 361 4.36 -9.94 36.73
C VAL A 361 3.59 -10.00 38.04
N ALA A 362 4.28 -9.84 39.20
CA ALA A 362 3.60 -9.80 40.49
C ALA A 362 2.62 -8.63 40.66
N LYS A 363 2.82 -7.50 39.96
CA LYS A 363 1.85 -6.38 39.93
C LYS A 363 0.50 -6.80 39.35
N LEU A 364 0.50 -7.75 38.41
CA LEU A 364 -0.73 -8.23 37.76
C LEU A 364 -1.65 -9.02 38.71
N LEU A 365 -1.15 -9.53 39.83
CA LEU A 365 -1.96 -10.25 40.85
C LEU A 365 -3.03 -9.36 41.48
N THR A 366 -2.89 -8.04 41.40
CA THR A 366 -3.82 -7.05 41.96
C THR A 366 -4.75 -6.42 40.90
N ARG A 367 -4.65 -6.89 39.63
CA ARG A 367 -5.55 -6.41 38.56
C ARG A 367 -6.98 -6.85 38.85
N GLU A 368 -7.94 -5.96 38.57
CA GLU A 368 -9.39 -6.23 38.68
C GLU A 368 -9.82 -7.36 37.75
N ASP A 369 -9.19 -7.46 36.55
CA ASP A 369 -9.43 -8.58 35.61
C ASP A 369 -8.86 -9.88 36.21
N PHE A 370 -9.76 -10.71 36.67
CA PHE A 370 -9.42 -12.01 37.29
C PHE A 370 -8.62 -12.92 36.35
N PHE A 371 -8.90 -12.91 35.05
CA PHE A 371 -8.19 -13.77 34.10
C PHE A 371 -6.72 -13.34 33.95
N ILE A 372 -6.44 -12.02 34.02
CA ILE A 372 -5.08 -11.48 34.05
C ILE A 372 -4.35 -11.93 35.33
N ALA A 373 -4.98 -11.70 36.48
CA ALA A 373 -4.39 -12.05 37.77
C ALA A 373 -4.17 -13.56 37.90
N ARG A 374 -5.12 -14.38 37.44
CA ARG A 374 -5.00 -15.83 37.39
C ARG A 374 -3.82 -16.25 36.50
N ARG A 375 -3.71 -15.71 35.30
CA ARG A 375 -2.61 -16.04 34.36
C ARG A 375 -1.24 -15.67 34.93
N ALA A 376 -1.13 -14.53 35.60
CA ALA A 376 0.07 -14.11 36.32
C ALA A 376 0.42 -15.09 37.47
N SER A 377 -0.57 -15.51 38.28
CA SER A 377 -0.41 -16.50 39.32
C SER A 377 0.09 -17.85 38.78
N GLU A 378 -0.46 -18.32 37.65
CA GLU A 378 -0.04 -19.53 36.97
C GLU A 378 1.42 -19.46 36.51
N PHE A 379 1.82 -18.33 35.91
CA PHE A 379 3.21 -18.10 35.48
C PHE A 379 4.17 -18.14 36.68
N LEU A 380 3.87 -17.33 37.71
CA LEU A 380 4.73 -17.20 38.89
C LEU A 380 4.86 -18.51 39.67
N ALA A 381 3.78 -19.28 39.83
CA ALA A 381 3.81 -20.55 40.56
C ALA A 381 4.79 -21.60 39.99
N ASN A 382 5.17 -21.43 38.73
CA ASN A 382 6.12 -22.31 38.04
C ASN A 382 7.57 -21.78 38.06
N GLN A 383 7.83 -20.70 38.83
CA GLN A 383 9.16 -20.07 38.92
C GLN A 383 9.78 -20.24 40.33
N LYS A 384 11.10 -20.02 40.40
CA LYS A 384 11.78 -19.85 41.71
C LYS A 384 11.61 -18.43 42.16
N LEU A 385 10.72 -18.19 43.12
CA LEU A 385 10.32 -16.86 43.57
C LEU A 385 11.10 -16.36 44.78
N SER A 386 11.19 -15.04 44.92
CA SER A 386 11.54 -14.39 46.20
C SER A 386 10.47 -14.65 47.25
N GLY A 387 10.86 -14.60 48.55
CA GLY A 387 9.91 -14.87 49.64
C GLY A 387 8.70 -13.91 49.67
N GLU A 388 8.84 -12.68 49.19
CA GLU A 388 7.76 -11.71 49.13
C GLU A 388 6.76 -12.08 47.99
N THR A 389 7.27 -12.38 46.81
CA THR A 389 6.41 -12.75 45.68
C THR A 389 5.71 -14.08 45.93
N ALA A 390 6.41 -15.03 46.53
CA ALA A 390 5.82 -16.32 46.92
C ALA A 390 4.60 -16.14 47.85
N ARG A 391 4.69 -15.24 48.84
CA ARG A 391 3.55 -14.88 49.70
C ARG A 391 2.42 -14.27 48.92
N LYS A 392 2.70 -13.29 48.04
CA LYS A 392 1.67 -12.67 47.18
C LYS A 392 0.89 -13.69 46.34
N VAL A 393 1.60 -14.68 45.78
CA VAL A 393 0.99 -15.77 45.00
C VAL A 393 0.14 -16.67 45.89
N GLN A 394 0.62 -17.02 47.10
CA GLN A 394 -0.12 -17.83 48.06
C GLN A 394 -1.39 -17.12 48.51
N ASP A 395 -1.32 -15.84 48.84
CA ASP A 395 -2.44 -15.02 49.27
C ASP A 395 -3.48 -14.89 48.17
N PHE A 396 -3.04 -14.68 46.93
CA PHE A 396 -3.94 -14.63 45.78
C PHE A 396 -4.69 -15.97 45.59
N ARG A 397 -3.95 -17.06 45.64
CA ARG A 397 -4.53 -18.41 45.47
C ARG A 397 -5.46 -18.80 46.63
N ALA A 398 -5.12 -18.43 47.86
CA ALA A 398 -6.00 -18.67 49.00
C ALA A 398 -7.32 -17.91 48.87
N ARG A 399 -7.27 -16.64 48.51
CA ARG A 399 -8.47 -15.80 48.32
C ARG A 399 -9.36 -16.22 47.15
N ASN A 400 -8.81 -16.92 46.17
CA ASN A 400 -9.52 -17.27 44.93
C ASN A 400 -9.64 -18.79 44.73
N ARG A 401 -9.57 -19.57 45.80
CA ARG A 401 -9.53 -21.05 45.74
C ARG A 401 -10.69 -21.64 44.92
N ASP A 402 -11.88 -21.06 45.06
CA ASP A 402 -13.08 -21.57 44.40
C ASP A 402 -13.20 -21.13 42.92
N ARG A 403 -12.29 -20.30 42.44
CA ARG A 403 -12.27 -19.74 41.08
C ARG A 403 -11.08 -20.19 40.25
N LEU A 404 -10.08 -20.83 40.87
CA LEU A 404 -8.89 -21.35 40.22
C LEU A 404 -9.06 -22.79 39.76
#